data_b1c1f18b86f1757e7db2ad0aff704e3f
#
_entry.id   b1c1f18b86f1757e7db2ad0aff704e3f
#
_cell.length_a   1.000
_cell.length_b   1.000
_cell.length_c   1.000
_cell.angle_alpha   90.00
_cell.angle_beta   90.00
_cell.angle_gamma   90.00
#
_symmetry.space_group_name_H-M   'P 1'
#
loop_
_entity.id
_entity.type
_entity.pdbx_description
1 polymer ?
#
loop_
_entity_poly.entity_id
_entity_poly.type
_entity_poly.pdbx_seq_one_letter_code
_entity_poly.pdbx_strand_id
1 'polypeptide(L)'
;MTSSPNILIIMVDQLNGTLFPDGPADWLHAPHLKRLAQRSARFANAYTASPLCAPARASFMSGQLPSKTGVYDNAAEFAASIPTYAHHLRAAGYQTCLSGKMHFVGPDQLHGFEERLTTDIYPADFGWTPDYRKPGTRIDWWYHNLGSVTGAGIGEISNQLEYDDEVAYQSCRKLYDLARGKDDRPWCLTVSFTHPHDPYVARKKYWDLYEDCAHLSPAVAALPYAEHDPHSQRLFDANDWRSYTLSEAMIRDARRAYFANISYLDDKIGEILEVLEATQQEAHIVFVSDHGDMLGERGLWFKMSFYEGSARVPLMISAPELPAALLTQPVSTLDVCPTLCDLAGISLDALQPWTAGETLVPLARGQARSAPVLMEYAAEGSYAPLVSLRYGRWKYNRCLLDPDQLFDLEADPQERINLANLPAHQGTVASLRAKSEARWDLSAFDAAVRQSQAGRLVVYEAVRKGGYYPWDYQPLQDASERY
;
A
#
# COMPACT_ATOMS: atom_id res chain seq x y z
N MET A 1 22.28 28.00 8.20
CA MET A 1 21.05 27.21 8.15
C MET A 1 21.35 26.06 7.22
N THR A 2 21.29 24.81 7.67
CA THR A 2 21.39 23.65 6.77
C THR A 2 20.20 23.73 5.81
N SER A 3 20.44 23.63 4.50
CA SER A 3 19.36 23.60 3.51
C SER A 3 18.46 22.40 3.80
N SER A 4 17.16 22.57 3.69
CA SER A 4 16.21 21.44 3.81
C SER A 4 16.53 20.40 2.74
N PRO A 5 16.56 19.09 3.07
CA PRO A 5 16.92 18.03 2.13
C PRO A 5 15.87 17.84 1.05
N ASN A 6 16.26 17.44 -0.15
CA ASN A 6 15.31 16.90 -1.12
C ASN A 6 14.78 15.53 -0.66
N ILE A 7 13.62 15.14 -1.15
CA ILE A 7 12.96 13.89 -0.78
C ILE A 7 12.51 13.14 -2.03
N LEU A 8 12.93 11.89 -2.17
CA LEU A 8 12.47 10.97 -3.20
C LEU A 8 11.67 9.84 -2.52
N ILE A 9 10.38 9.77 -2.79
CA ILE A 9 9.53 8.67 -2.34
C ILE A 9 9.31 7.72 -3.51
N ILE A 10 9.67 6.46 -3.33
CA ILE A 10 9.43 5.38 -4.30
C ILE A 10 8.41 4.43 -3.68
N MET A 11 7.19 4.49 -4.17
CA MET A 11 6.09 3.60 -3.78
C MET A 11 5.87 2.56 -4.86
N VAL A 12 5.61 1.33 -4.46
CA VAL A 12 5.22 0.23 -5.34
C VAL A 12 3.87 -0.34 -4.87
N ASP A 13 3.16 -1.02 -5.74
CA ASP A 13 1.84 -1.55 -5.44
C ASP A 13 1.88 -3.05 -5.16
N GLN A 14 1.27 -3.47 -4.07
CA GLN A 14 1.03 -4.89 -3.76
C GLN A 14 2.31 -5.70 -3.49
N LEU A 15 3.42 -5.06 -3.05
CA LEU A 15 4.67 -5.76 -2.78
C LEU A 15 4.68 -6.37 -1.37
N ASN A 16 4.69 -7.70 -1.33
CA ASN A 16 4.69 -8.49 -0.11
C ASN A 16 5.97 -8.26 0.72
N GLY A 17 5.81 -7.71 1.93
CA GLY A 17 6.93 -7.40 2.83
C GLY A 17 7.64 -8.63 3.40
N THR A 18 7.06 -9.81 3.34
CA THR A 18 7.76 -11.03 3.78
C THR A 18 8.93 -11.42 2.87
N LEU A 19 8.95 -10.85 1.64
CA LEU A 19 10.06 -10.99 0.70
C LEU A 19 11.22 -10.02 1.00
N PHE A 20 11.06 -9.17 2.01
CA PHE A 20 12.04 -8.14 2.42
C PHE A 20 12.41 -8.28 3.91
N PRO A 21 13.02 -9.40 4.34
CA PRO A 21 13.37 -9.63 5.74
C PRO A 21 14.45 -8.68 6.28
N ASP A 22 15.43 -8.32 5.45
CA ASP A 22 16.51 -7.36 5.71
C ASP A 22 16.87 -6.62 4.40
N GLY A 23 15.91 -5.89 3.83
CA GLY A 23 15.92 -5.55 2.42
C GLY A 23 15.47 -6.74 1.57
N PRO A 24 15.61 -6.69 0.23
CA PRO A 24 15.22 -7.79 -0.65
C PRO A 24 15.91 -9.10 -0.26
N ALA A 25 15.15 -10.19 -0.20
CA ALA A 25 15.70 -11.53 0.06
C ALA A 25 16.84 -11.87 -0.91
N ASP A 26 17.83 -12.64 -0.46
CA ASP A 26 19.05 -12.94 -1.23
C ASP A 26 18.78 -13.54 -2.61
N TRP A 27 17.74 -14.38 -2.71
CA TRP A 27 17.34 -15.05 -3.95
C TRP A 27 16.56 -14.14 -4.91
N LEU A 28 16.05 -12.98 -4.48
CA LEU A 28 15.44 -11.99 -5.38
C LEU A 28 16.50 -11.29 -6.23
N HIS A 29 16.26 -11.20 -7.53
CA HIS A 29 17.09 -10.45 -8.47
C HIS A 29 16.73 -8.96 -8.41
N ALA A 30 17.20 -8.27 -7.38
CA ALA A 30 16.92 -6.86 -7.11
C ALA A 30 18.20 -6.11 -6.67
N PRO A 31 19.22 -5.96 -7.55
CA PRO A 31 20.51 -5.41 -7.17
C PRO A 31 20.47 -3.93 -6.76
N HIS A 32 19.58 -3.11 -7.35
CA HIS A 32 19.47 -1.69 -7.02
C HIS A 32 18.81 -1.50 -5.64
N LEU A 33 17.75 -2.23 -5.35
CA LEU A 33 17.10 -2.23 -4.04
C LEU A 33 18.00 -2.83 -2.96
N LYS A 34 18.82 -3.85 -3.26
CA LYS A 34 19.84 -4.37 -2.34
C LYS A 34 20.89 -3.32 -2.00
N ARG A 35 21.37 -2.54 -2.99
CA ARG A 35 22.28 -1.41 -2.75
C ARG A 35 21.62 -0.31 -1.91
N LEU A 36 20.35 0.01 -2.18
CA LEU A 36 19.61 0.97 -1.37
C LEU A 36 19.48 0.48 0.08
N ALA A 37 19.14 -0.80 0.29
CA ALA A 37 19.01 -1.40 1.60
C ALA A 37 20.28 -1.28 2.45
N GLN A 38 21.46 -1.43 1.84
CA GLN A 38 22.77 -1.33 2.54
C GLN A 38 23.01 0.03 3.18
N ARG A 39 22.39 1.10 2.68
CA ARG A 39 22.51 2.48 3.20
C ARG A 39 21.25 2.99 3.89
N SER A 40 20.29 2.12 4.17
CA SER A 40 18.98 2.50 4.71
C SER A 40 18.74 1.96 6.11
N ALA A 41 17.94 2.70 6.89
CA ALA A 41 17.19 2.13 8.00
C ALA A 41 16.10 1.22 7.39
N ARG A 42 16.13 -0.08 7.72
CA ARG A 42 15.26 -1.11 7.18
C ARG A 42 14.29 -1.59 8.25
N PHE A 43 13.00 -1.47 8.00
CA PHE A 43 11.95 -1.80 8.95
C PHE A 43 11.36 -3.17 8.60
N ALA A 44 11.88 -4.22 9.23
CA ALA A 44 11.49 -5.60 8.92
C ALA A 44 9.99 -5.90 9.15
N ASN A 45 9.36 -5.20 10.06
CA ASN A 45 7.97 -5.40 10.47
C ASN A 45 7.15 -4.12 10.23
N ALA A 46 7.14 -3.61 8.99
CA ALA A 46 6.27 -2.52 8.60
C ALA A 46 4.93 -3.06 8.07
N TYR A 47 3.84 -2.42 8.46
CA TYR A 47 2.49 -2.84 8.11
C TYR A 47 1.72 -1.70 7.47
N THR A 48 0.90 -2.04 6.47
CA THR A 48 -0.06 -1.11 5.91
C THR A 48 -1.14 -0.73 6.94
N ALA A 49 -1.67 0.48 6.84
CA ALA A 49 -2.84 0.88 7.63
C ALA A 49 -4.14 0.22 7.15
N SER A 50 -4.16 -0.19 5.87
CA SER A 50 -5.26 -0.94 5.27
C SER A 50 -4.74 -1.78 4.12
N PRO A 51 -5.08 -3.08 4.03
CA PRO A 51 -4.61 -3.94 2.94
C PRO A 51 -5.44 -3.75 1.65
N LEU A 52 -5.54 -2.50 1.16
CA LEU A 52 -6.23 -2.12 -0.08
C LEU A 52 -5.71 -0.77 -0.58
N CYS A 53 -5.59 -0.60 -1.90
CA CYS A 53 -4.86 0.51 -2.53
C CYS A 53 -5.30 1.91 -2.08
N ALA A 54 -6.53 2.38 -2.38
CA ALA A 54 -6.94 3.74 -2.06
C ALA A 54 -6.93 4.02 -0.54
N PRO A 55 -7.47 3.15 0.33
CA PRO A 55 -7.37 3.35 1.78
C PRO A 55 -5.92 3.38 2.30
N ALA A 56 -5.05 2.48 1.81
CA ALA A 56 -3.64 2.47 2.20
C ALA A 56 -2.92 3.76 1.81
N ARG A 57 -3.14 4.22 0.58
CA ARG A 57 -2.48 5.41 0.01
C ARG A 57 -2.96 6.70 0.67
N ALA A 58 -4.28 6.82 0.92
CA ALA A 58 -4.83 7.95 1.69
C ALA A 58 -4.27 7.97 3.13
N SER A 59 -4.16 6.81 3.76
CA SER A 59 -3.58 6.65 5.09
C SER A 59 -2.08 6.99 5.12
N PHE A 60 -1.33 6.52 4.13
CA PHE A 60 0.09 6.85 3.95
C PHE A 60 0.31 8.36 3.81
N MET A 61 -0.51 9.03 2.99
CA MET A 61 -0.37 10.45 2.72
C MET A 61 -0.74 11.32 3.92
N SER A 62 -1.79 10.95 4.66
CA SER A 62 -2.34 11.75 5.76
C SER A 62 -1.80 11.38 7.14
N GLY A 63 -1.22 10.18 7.29
CA GLY A 63 -0.90 9.61 8.60
C GLY A 63 -2.15 9.23 9.42
N GLN A 64 -3.32 9.06 8.77
CA GLN A 64 -4.60 8.78 9.43
C GLN A 64 -5.18 7.43 8.99
N LEU A 65 -5.92 6.77 9.87
CA LEU A 65 -6.65 5.53 9.58
C LEU A 65 -7.84 5.77 8.63
N PRO A 66 -8.28 4.77 7.85
CA PRO A 66 -9.45 4.84 6.99
C PRO A 66 -10.72 5.32 7.72
N SER A 67 -10.94 4.92 8.97
CA SER A 67 -12.07 5.40 9.80
C SER A 67 -12.05 6.91 10.07
N LYS A 68 -10.90 7.58 9.85
CA LYS A 68 -10.74 9.03 10.02
C LYS A 68 -10.72 9.76 8.68
N THR A 69 -10.11 9.17 7.65
CA THR A 69 -10.09 9.78 6.31
C THR A 69 -11.41 9.62 5.56
N GLY A 70 -12.23 8.62 5.92
CA GLY A 70 -13.42 8.25 5.16
C GLY A 70 -13.14 7.41 3.92
N VAL A 71 -11.87 7.19 3.57
CA VAL A 71 -11.47 6.36 2.43
C VAL A 71 -11.52 4.89 2.84
N TYR A 72 -12.72 4.32 2.80
CA TYR A 72 -12.98 2.96 3.30
C TYR A 72 -12.66 1.87 2.28
N ASP A 73 -12.78 2.20 0.99
CA ASP A 73 -12.64 1.28 -0.15
C ASP A 73 -12.07 2.02 -1.38
N ASN A 74 -11.86 1.29 -2.46
CA ASN A 74 -11.27 1.81 -3.70
C ASN A 74 -12.17 2.76 -4.52
N ALA A 75 -13.36 3.08 -4.01
CA ALA A 75 -14.23 4.10 -4.58
C ALA A 75 -14.65 5.16 -3.55
N ALA A 76 -14.02 5.20 -2.38
CA ALA A 76 -14.32 6.21 -1.37
C ALA A 76 -13.48 7.47 -1.61
N GLU A 77 -14.15 8.62 -1.65
CA GLU A 77 -13.51 9.92 -1.88
C GLU A 77 -12.42 10.21 -0.84
N PHE A 78 -11.25 10.65 -1.32
CA PHE A 78 -10.26 11.28 -0.48
C PHE A 78 -10.54 12.78 -0.44
N ALA A 79 -11.12 13.26 0.66
CA ALA A 79 -11.59 14.63 0.75
C ALA A 79 -10.43 15.63 0.68
N ALA A 80 -10.54 16.65 -0.18
CA ALA A 80 -9.54 17.72 -0.36
C ALA A 80 -9.22 18.50 0.92
N SER A 81 -10.06 18.42 1.96
CA SER A 81 -9.83 19.07 3.25
C SER A 81 -8.90 18.29 4.19
N ILE A 82 -8.46 17.08 3.81
CA ILE A 82 -7.57 16.26 4.63
C ILE A 82 -6.12 16.65 4.36
N PRO A 83 -5.36 17.13 5.37
CA PRO A 83 -3.94 17.42 5.20
C PRO A 83 -3.13 16.15 4.87
N THR A 84 -2.17 16.32 3.97
CA THR A 84 -1.24 15.26 3.55
C THR A 84 0.20 15.69 3.76
N TYR A 85 1.16 14.77 3.69
CA TYR A 85 2.58 15.15 3.72
C TYR A 85 2.92 16.17 2.63
N ALA A 86 2.29 16.07 1.44
CA ALA A 86 2.54 17.01 0.36
C ALA A 86 2.09 18.44 0.72
N HIS A 87 0.95 18.59 1.40
CA HIS A 87 0.52 19.90 1.93
C HIS A 87 1.50 20.45 2.97
N HIS A 88 1.96 19.64 3.91
CA HIS A 88 2.91 20.06 4.95
C HIS A 88 4.26 20.45 4.36
N LEU A 89 4.80 19.66 3.44
CA LEU A 89 6.04 19.97 2.74
C LEU A 89 5.91 21.24 1.89
N ARG A 90 4.80 21.39 1.15
CA ARG A 90 4.53 22.59 0.36
C ARG A 90 4.43 23.83 1.23
N ALA A 91 3.74 23.76 2.37
CA ALA A 91 3.68 24.86 3.33
C ALA A 91 5.06 25.21 3.91
N ALA A 92 6.00 24.27 3.96
CA ALA A 92 7.39 24.46 4.34
C ALA A 92 8.29 24.93 3.18
N GLY A 93 7.75 25.20 2.00
CA GLY A 93 8.46 25.74 0.85
C GLY A 93 9.01 24.71 -0.13
N TYR A 94 8.59 23.45 -0.07
CA TYR A 94 9.00 22.44 -1.05
C TYR A 94 8.24 22.56 -2.37
N GLN A 95 8.90 22.23 -3.48
CA GLN A 95 8.25 21.83 -4.71
C GLN A 95 7.76 20.38 -4.55
N THR A 96 6.47 20.12 -4.72
CA THR A 96 5.89 18.78 -4.55
C THR A 96 5.40 18.23 -5.88
N CYS A 97 5.89 17.07 -6.28
CA CYS A 97 5.60 16.47 -7.58
C CYS A 97 5.21 15.00 -7.43
N LEU A 98 4.21 14.57 -8.22
CA LEU A 98 3.74 13.19 -8.32
C LEU A 98 3.97 12.64 -9.73
N SER A 99 4.59 11.47 -9.82
CA SER A 99 4.64 10.62 -11.01
C SER A 99 4.06 9.26 -10.67
N GLY A 100 2.97 8.87 -11.29
CA GLY A 100 2.40 7.54 -11.12
C GLY A 100 1.10 7.47 -10.31
N LYS A 101 0.79 6.25 -9.87
CA LYS A 101 -0.46 5.86 -9.23
C LYS A 101 -0.56 6.35 -7.78
N MET A 102 -1.64 7.04 -7.45
CA MET A 102 -2.03 7.29 -6.04
C MET A 102 -3.46 6.85 -5.73
N HIS A 103 -4.23 6.47 -6.74
CA HIS A 103 -5.62 6.00 -6.61
C HIS A 103 -6.50 7.03 -5.89
N PHE A 104 -6.35 8.30 -6.27
CA PHE A 104 -7.19 9.35 -5.73
C PHE A 104 -8.61 9.23 -6.29
N VAL A 105 -9.58 9.09 -5.42
CA VAL A 105 -11.00 9.08 -5.76
C VAL A 105 -11.59 10.44 -5.40
N GLY A 106 -12.41 10.99 -6.29
CA GLY A 106 -13.00 12.32 -6.15
C GLY A 106 -12.37 13.37 -7.06
N PRO A 107 -12.88 14.60 -7.04
CA PRO A 107 -12.46 15.66 -7.97
C PRO A 107 -11.10 16.26 -7.67
N ASP A 108 -10.58 16.20 -6.44
CA ASP A 108 -9.21 16.62 -6.15
C ASP A 108 -8.24 15.50 -6.56
N GLN A 109 -7.41 15.75 -7.54
CA GLN A 109 -6.42 14.81 -8.06
C GLN A 109 -4.98 15.22 -7.73
N LEU A 110 -4.80 16.23 -6.88
CA LEU A 110 -3.48 16.76 -6.51
C LEU A 110 -3.15 16.55 -5.02
N HIS A 111 -4.11 16.67 -4.12
CA HIS A 111 -3.91 16.47 -2.67
C HIS A 111 -2.60 17.05 -2.09
N GLY A 112 -2.27 18.30 -2.52
CA GLY A 112 -1.08 19.01 -2.06
C GLY A 112 0.12 18.95 -3.01
N PHE A 113 0.11 18.12 -4.04
CA PHE A 113 1.12 18.19 -5.09
C PHE A 113 0.93 19.45 -5.94
N GLU A 114 2.04 20.15 -6.27
CA GLU A 114 2.02 21.25 -7.21
C GLU A 114 1.88 20.77 -8.63
N GLU A 115 2.46 19.60 -8.93
CA GLU A 115 2.52 19.02 -10.25
C GLU A 115 2.27 17.52 -10.22
N ARG A 116 1.54 17.03 -11.21
CA ARG A 116 1.34 15.61 -11.45
C ARG A 116 1.72 15.30 -12.90
N LEU A 117 2.67 14.37 -13.08
CA LEU A 117 3.32 14.10 -14.38
C LEU A 117 2.57 13.09 -15.25
N THR A 118 1.81 12.20 -14.62
CA THR A 118 1.03 11.15 -15.29
C THR A 118 -0.42 11.20 -14.86
N THR A 119 -1.32 10.61 -15.63
CA THR A 119 -2.67 10.29 -15.15
C THR A 119 -2.61 9.22 -14.06
N ASP A 120 -3.74 8.85 -13.45
CA ASP A 120 -3.83 7.60 -12.69
C ASP A 120 -4.16 6.44 -13.65
N ILE A 121 -3.96 5.20 -13.20
CA ILE A 121 -4.32 4.00 -13.95
C ILE A 121 -5.75 3.54 -13.65
N TYR A 122 -6.35 4.03 -12.56
CA TYR A 122 -7.69 3.69 -12.11
C TYR A 122 -8.61 4.91 -12.15
N PRO A 123 -9.93 4.69 -12.38
CA PRO A 123 -10.90 5.78 -12.42
C PRO A 123 -11.06 6.44 -11.06
N ALA A 124 -11.30 7.76 -11.06
CA ALA A 124 -11.48 8.57 -9.86
C ALA A 124 -12.94 8.62 -9.38
N ASP A 125 -13.84 7.84 -9.97
CA ASP A 125 -15.27 7.88 -9.69
C ASP A 125 -15.71 6.85 -8.62
N PHE A 126 -17.02 6.82 -8.33
CA PHE A 126 -17.60 5.94 -7.31
C PHE A 126 -18.08 4.57 -7.87
N GLY A 127 -17.65 4.19 -9.08
CA GLY A 127 -18.13 2.99 -9.76
C GLY A 127 -17.80 1.68 -9.04
N TRP A 128 -16.81 1.69 -8.19
CA TRP A 128 -16.31 0.53 -7.46
C TRP A 128 -16.80 0.45 -6.01
N THR A 129 -17.85 1.21 -5.68
CA THR A 129 -18.42 1.22 -4.33
C THR A 129 -19.07 -0.12 -3.99
N PRO A 130 -18.58 -0.87 -2.97
CA PRO A 130 -19.29 -2.05 -2.47
C PRO A 130 -20.61 -1.65 -1.81
N ASP A 131 -21.54 -2.59 -1.68
CA ASP A 131 -22.84 -2.36 -1.02
C ASP A 131 -23.11 -3.40 0.07
N TYR A 132 -22.80 -3.08 1.30
CA TYR A 132 -23.00 -3.97 2.46
C TYR A 132 -24.48 -4.32 2.73
N ARG A 133 -25.43 -3.62 2.07
CA ARG A 133 -26.86 -3.99 2.10
C ARG A 133 -27.16 -5.19 1.19
N LYS A 134 -26.24 -5.53 0.29
CA LYS A 134 -26.34 -6.63 -0.66
C LYS A 134 -25.12 -7.55 -0.52
N PRO A 135 -24.96 -8.21 0.64
CA PRO A 135 -23.82 -9.07 0.90
C PRO A 135 -23.71 -10.16 -0.17
N GLY A 136 -22.50 -10.48 -0.57
CA GLY A 136 -22.22 -11.46 -1.62
C GLY A 136 -22.43 -10.99 -3.06
N THR A 137 -22.90 -9.75 -3.29
CA THR A 137 -22.93 -9.18 -4.64
C THR A 137 -21.52 -8.85 -5.09
N ARG A 138 -21.13 -9.40 -6.23
CA ARG A 138 -19.85 -9.16 -6.85
C ARG A 138 -19.98 -8.10 -7.95
N ILE A 139 -18.98 -7.21 -8.06
CA ILE A 139 -18.86 -6.25 -9.17
C ILE A 139 -17.88 -6.86 -10.18
N ASP A 140 -18.40 -7.65 -11.13
CA ASP A 140 -17.62 -8.52 -12.01
C ASP A 140 -16.56 -7.80 -12.84
N TRP A 141 -16.80 -6.59 -13.26
CA TRP A 141 -15.87 -5.80 -14.06
C TRP A 141 -14.75 -5.14 -13.24
N TRP A 142 -14.85 -5.23 -11.91
CA TRP A 142 -13.88 -4.57 -11.00
C TRP A 142 -13.22 -5.55 -10.03
N TYR A 143 -13.97 -6.41 -9.36
CA TYR A 143 -13.39 -7.28 -8.33
C TYR A 143 -12.31 -8.19 -8.92
N HIS A 144 -11.23 -8.38 -8.16
CA HIS A 144 -10.23 -9.39 -8.52
C HIS A 144 -10.89 -10.73 -8.78
N ASN A 145 -10.30 -11.48 -9.69
CA ASN A 145 -10.68 -12.87 -9.91
C ASN A 145 -9.45 -13.72 -10.23
N LEU A 146 -9.57 -15.02 -10.03
CA LEU A 146 -8.45 -15.95 -10.25
C LEU A 146 -8.06 -16.09 -11.73
N GLY A 147 -8.73 -15.41 -12.65
CA GLY A 147 -8.28 -15.25 -14.04
C GLY A 147 -6.91 -14.61 -14.15
N SER A 148 -6.54 -13.70 -13.23
CA SER A 148 -5.18 -13.15 -13.15
C SER A 148 -4.13 -14.24 -12.86
N VAL A 149 -4.49 -15.27 -12.10
CA VAL A 149 -3.61 -16.40 -11.78
C VAL A 149 -3.55 -17.41 -12.94
N THR A 150 -4.72 -17.79 -13.51
CA THR A 150 -4.77 -18.74 -14.63
C THR A 150 -4.18 -18.17 -15.92
N GLY A 151 -4.21 -16.85 -16.08
CA GLY A 151 -3.64 -16.13 -17.23
C GLY A 151 -2.20 -15.65 -17.01
N ALA A 152 -1.56 -16.05 -15.90
CA ALA A 152 -0.19 -15.65 -15.59
C ALA A 152 0.82 -16.18 -16.61
N GLY A 153 1.86 -15.40 -16.90
CA GLY A 153 2.90 -15.85 -17.84
C GLY A 153 3.72 -14.71 -18.44
N ILE A 154 4.28 -14.99 -19.61
CA ILE A 154 5.12 -14.05 -20.34
C ILE A 154 4.27 -13.13 -21.21
N GLY A 155 4.52 -11.83 -21.15
CA GLY A 155 3.99 -10.82 -22.06
C GLY A 155 4.94 -9.65 -22.19
N GLU A 156 5.06 -9.11 -23.40
CA GLU A 156 5.94 -7.97 -23.67
C GLU A 156 5.25 -6.63 -23.36
N ILE A 157 3.93 -6.58 -23.42
CA ILE A 157 3.11 -5.38 -23.24
C ILE A 157 1.91 -5.73 -22.36
N SER A 158 1.64 -4.89 -21.38
CA SER A 158 0.38 -4.82 -20.63
C SER A 158 0.14 -3.37 -20.24
N ASN A 159 -1.09 -3.01 -19.88
CA ASN A 159 -1.41 -1.64 -19.43
C ASN A 159 -0.50 -1.21 -18.27
N GLN A 160 -0.21 -2.12 -17.31
CA GLN A 160 0.65 -1.81 -16.18
C GLN A 160 2.12 -1.66 -16.58
N LEU A 161 2.64 -2.49 -17.50
CA LEU A 161 4.01 -2.37 -18.00
C LEU A 161 4.22 -1.06 -18.75
N GLU A 162 3.26 -0.69 -19.62
CA GLU A 162 3.29 0.57 -20.34
C GLU A 162 3.24 1.77 -19.39
N TYR A 163 2.32 1.72 -18.42
CA TYR A 163 2.15 2.77 -17.43
C TYR A 163 3.41 2.96 -16.57
N ASP A 164 4.00 1.89 -16.07
CA ASP A 164 5.21 1.97 -15.24
C ASP A 164 6.45 2.39 -16.04
N ASP A 165 6.54 2.06 -17.33
CA ASP A 165 7.55 2.62 -18.23
C ASP A 165 7.39 4.15 -18.38
N GLU A 166 6.15 4.64 -18.51
CA GLU A 166 5.86 6.09 -18.54
C GLU A 166 6.25 6.74 -17.21
N VAL A 167 5.86 6.16 -16.08
CA VAL A 167 6.19 6.68 -14.74
C VAL A 167 7.70 6.82 -14.56
N ALA A 168 8.48 5.79 -14.91
CA ALA A 168 9.94 5.84 -14.83
C ALA A 168 10.52 6.94 -15.73
N TYR A 169 10.07 7.03 -16.98
CA TYR A 169 10.52 8.04 -17.93
C TYR A 169 10.24 9.47 -17.45
N GLN A 170 9.01 9.75 -17.00
CA GLN A 170 8.63 11.07 -16.50
C GLN A 170 9.39 11.44 -15.23
N SER A 171 9.64 10.46 -14.35
CA SER A 171 10.43 10.67 -13.12
C SER A 171 11.88 11.03 -13.42
N CYS A 172 12.52 10.32 -14.36
CA CYS A 172 13.88 10.64 -14.82
C CYS A 172 13.95 12.03 -15.45
N ARG A 173 12.99 12.38 -16.31
CA ARG A 173 12.90 13.71 -16.89
C ARG A 173 12.76 14.79 -15.82
N LYS A 174 11.88 14.59 -14.85
CA LYS A 174 11.67 15.54 -13.75
C LYS A 174 12.93 15.77 -12.95
N LEU A 175 13.70 14.73 -12.65
CA LEU A 175 14.99 14.87 -11.95
C LEU A 175 16.00 15.72 -12.75
N TYR A 176 16.07 15.54 -14.08
CA TYR A 176 16.88 16.41 -14.93
C TYR A 176 16.37 17.86 -14.91
N ASP A 177 15.06 18.08 -14.93
CA ASP A 177 14.46 19.43 -14.90
C ASP A 177 14.72 20.11 -13.54
N LEU A 178 14.63 19.38 -12.43
CA LEU A 178 14.96 19.86 -11.09
C LEU A 178 16.45 20.24 -10.97
N ALA A 179 17.36 19.44 -11.57
CA ALA A 179 18.81 19.70 -11.52
C ALA A 179 19.24 20.95 -12.28
N ARG A 180 18.58 21.27 -13.39
CA ARG A 180 18.91 22.43 -14.26
C ARG A 180 17.98 23.63 -14.08
N GLY A 181 16.92 23.45 -13.26
CA GLY A 181 15.95 24.50 -12.97
C GLY A 181 16.56 25.70 -12.26
N LYS A 182 15.82 26.81 -12.21
CA LYS A 182 16.21 28.02 -11.50
C LYS A 182 15.47 28.18 -10.16
N ASP A 183 14.63 27.21 -9.84
CA ASP A 183 13.90 27.20 -8.56
C ASP A 183 14.76 26.49 -7.54
N ASP A 184 15.31 27.25 -6.58
CA ASP A 184 16.21 26.76 -5.55
C ASP A 184 15.47 26.14 -4.34
N ARG A 185 14.14 26.01 -4.41
CA ARG A 185 13.37 25.35 -3.34
C ARG A 185 13.75 23.86 -3.28
N PRO A 186 13.79 23.27 -2.07
CA PRO A 186 13.90 21.82 -1.96
C PRO A 186 12.68 21.17 -2.63
N TRP A 187 12.84 19.93 -3.10
CA TRP A 187 11.78 19.22 -3.79
C TRP A 187 11.43 17.90 -3.10
N CYS A 188 10.17 17.50 -3.24
CA CYS A 188 9.68 16.16 -2.91
C CYS A 188 9.07 15.55 -4.17
N LEU A 189 9.73 14.54 -4.72
CA LEU A 189 9.24 13.75 -5.85
C LEU A 189 8.71 12.41 -5.33
N THR A 190 7.41 12.17 -5.54
CA THR A 190 6.78 10.88 -5.29
C THR A 190 6.67 10.13 -6.61
N VAL A 191 7.33 8.99 -6.70
CA VAL A 191 7.26 8.05 -7.83
C VAL A 191 6.48 6.82 -7.36
N SER A 192 5.40 6.50 -8.05
CA SER A 192 4.50 5.43 -7.62
C SER A 192 4.15 4.49 -8.76
N PHE A 193 4.72 3.29 -8.71
CA PHE A 193 4.54 2.23 -9.69
C PHE A 193 3.31 1.38 -9.41
N THR A 194 2.83 0.66 -10.44
CA THR A 194 1.72 -0.29 -10.31
C THR A 194 2.18 -1.71 -10.03
N HIS A 195 3.38 -2.10 -10.49
CA HIS A 195 3.89 -3.44 -10.21
C HIS A 195 4.36 -3.56 -8.74
N PRO A 196 4.39 -4.82 -8.23
CA PRO A 196 4.10 -6.11 -8.89
C PRO A 196 2.61 -6.53 -8.83
N HIS A 197 1.65 -5.60 -8.73
CA HIS A 197 0.20 -5.87 -8.76
C HIS A 197 -0.20 -6.73 -9.97
N ASP A 198 -1.18 -7.62 -9.80
CA ASP A 198 -1.76 -8.37 -10.92
C ASP A 198 -2.33 -7.45 -12.04
N PRO A 199 -2.44 -7.93 -13.30
CA PRO A 199 -2.26 -9.30 -13.79
C PRO A 199 -0.80 -9.76 -13.72
N TYR A 200 -0.60 -11.05 -13.40
CA TYR A 200 0.73 -11.64 -13.26
C TYR A 200 1.36 -11.92 -14.64
N VAL A 201 1.69 -10.83 -15.33
CA VAL A 201 2.32 -10.86 -16.66
C VAL A 201 3.69 -10.20 -16.56
N ALA A 202 4.73 -10.91 -17.01
CA ALA A 202 6.09 -10.43 -16.93
C ALA A 202 6.83 -10.52 -18.26
N ARG A 203 7.74 -9.59 -18.54
CA ARG A 203 8.62 -9.66 -19.70
C ARG A 203 9.57 -10.85 -19.59
N LYS A 204 9.82 -11.51 -20.72
CA LYS A 204 10.66 -12.71 -20.79
C LYS A 204 12.05 -12.51 -20.14
N LYS A 205 12.68 -11.35 -20.33
CA LYS A 205 13.97 -11.00 -19.71
C LYS A 205 13.99 -11.23 -18.21
N TYR A 206 12.92 -10.87 -17.50
CA TYR A 206 12.85 -11.00 -16.04
C TYR A 206 12.28 -12.34 -15.61
N TRP A 207 11.37 -12.93 -16.41
CA TRP A 207 10.83 -14.25 -16.21
C TRP A 207 11.94 -15.32 -16.14
N ASP A 208 12.90 -15.25 -17.05
CA ASP A 208 13.99 -16.23 -17.16
C ASP A 208 14.91 -16.24 -15.91
N LEU A 209 14.96 -15.15 -15.15
CA LEU A 209 15.74 -15.05 -13.89
C LEU A 209 15.26 -16.02 -12.81
N TYR A 210 14.04 -16.55 -12.91
CA TYR A 210 13.39 -17.35 -11.87
C TYR A 210 13.04 -18.79 -12.32
N GLU A 211 13.71 -19.32 -13.34
CA GLU A 211 13.44 -20.66 -13.86
C GLU A 211 13.61 -21.74 -12.78
N ASP A 212 14.70 -21.71 -12.05
CA ASP A 212 15.05 -22.67 -11.00
C ASP A 212 14.76 -22.16 -9.58
N CYS A 213 13.87 -21.16 -9.44
CA CYS A 213 13.59 -20.55 -8.12
C CYS A 213 12.84 -21.54 -7.21
N ALA A 214 13.40 -21.79 -6.03
CA ALA A 214 12.83 -22.70 -5.03
C ALA A 214 11.55 -22.14 -4.36
N HIS A 215 11.28 -20.82 -4.50
CA HIS A 215 10.19 -20.13 -3.83
C HIS A 215 8.91 -20.00 -4.68
N LEU A 216 8.81 -20.73 -5.78
CA LEU A 216 7.63 -20.69 -6.67
C LEU A 216 6.40 -21.42 -6.10
N SER A 217 6.54 -22.18 -5.02
CA SER A 217 5.40 -22.77 -4.31
C SER A 217 5.11 -22.01 -3.02
N PRO A 218 3.82 -21.86 -2.62
CA PRO A 218 3.47 -21.28 -1.32
C PRO A 218 4.09 -22.07 -0.16
N ALA A 219 4.50 -21.36 0.90
CA ALA A 219 5.05 -21.99 2.10
C ALA A 219 3.95 -22.62 2.97
N VAL A 220 2.74 -22.06 2.92
CA VAL A 220 1.54 -22.62 3.54
C VAL A 220 0.62 -23.12 2.43
N ALA A 221 0.42 -24.43 2.39
CA ALA A 221 -0.45 -25.06 1.39
C ALA A 221 -1.89 -24.53 1.45
N ALA A 222 -2.60 -24.61 0.32
CA ALA A 222 -4.01 -24.26 0.28
C ALA A 222 -4.82 -25.11 1.26
N LEU A 223 -5.69 -24.46 2.01
CA LEU A 223 -6.64 -25.10 2.92
C LEU A 223 -7.96 -25.39 2.19
N PRO A 224 -8.71 -26.43 2.57
CA PRO A 224 -10.09 -26.59 2.15
C PRO A 224 -10.93 -25.35 2.50
N TYR A 225 -11.85 -24.95 1.63
CA TYR A 225 -12.71 -23.78 1.83
C TYR A 225 -13.38 -23.75 3.22
N ALA A 226 -13.88 -24.88 3.70
CA ALA A 226 -14.56 -24.99 4.99
C ALA A 226 -13.63 -24.82 6.22
N GLU A 227 -12.32 -24.92 6.04
CA GLU A 227 -11.34 -24.76 7.11
C GLU A 227 -10.85 -23.30 7.26
N HIS A 228 -11.21 -22.45 6.31
CA HIS A 228 -10.92 -21.03 6.39
C HIS A 228 -11.82 -20.31 7.38
N ASP A 229 -11.30 -19.22 7.94
CA ASP A 229 -12.11 -18.27 8.72
C ASP A 229 -13.17 -17.59 7.84
N PRO A 230 -14.25 -17.04 8.43
CA PRO A 230 -15.37 -16.50 7.67
C PRO A 230 -14.97 -15.35 6.71
N HIS A 231 -13.98 -14.50 7.07
CA HIS A 231 -13.51 -13.45 6.18
C HIS A 231 -12.77 -14.02 4.98
N SER A 232 -11.86 -14.97 5.20
CA SER A 232 -11.15 -15.67 4.11
C SER A 232 -12.12 -16.37 3.16
N GLN A 233 -13.19 -17.02 3.67
CA GLN A 233 -14.23 -17.62 2.83
C GLN A 233 -14.91 -16.57 1.94
N ARG A 234 -15.22 -15.39 2.48
CA ARG A 234 -15.80 -14.29 1.70
C ARG A 234 -14.84 -13.75 0.65
N LEU A 235 -13.51 -13.74 0.92
CA LEU A 235 -12.51 -13.37 -0.08
C LEU A 235 -12.43 -14.38 -1.22
N PHE A 236 -12.53 -15.68 -0.94
CA PHE A 236 -12.66 -16.69 -1.99
C PHE A 236 -13.87 -16.41 -2.89
N ASP A 237 -15.04 -16.16 -2.28
CA ASP A 237 -16.27 -15.86 -3.02
C ASP A 237 -16.15 -14.54 -3.81
N ALA A 238 -15.54 -13.50 -3.23
CA ALA A 238 -15.29 -12.23 -3.91
C ALA A 238 -14.32 -12.37 -5.10
N ASN A 239 -13.38 -13.32 -5.05
CA ASN A 239 -12.43 -13.60 -6.11
C ASN A 239 -12.93 -14.63 -7.14
N ASP A 240 -14.21 -14.99 -7.10
CA ASP A 240 -14.87 -15.90 -8.03
C ASP A 240 -14.17 -17.27 -8.13
N TRP A 241 -13.72 -17.81 -6.99
CA TRP A 241 -12.91 -19.02 -6.96
C TRP A 241 -13.58 -20.25 -7.62
N ARG A 242 -14.93 -20.33 -7.60
CA ARG A 242 -15.68 -21.46 -8.16
C ARG A 242 -15.63 -21.55 -9.68
N SER A 243 -15.34 -20.43 -10.34
CA SER A 243 -15.19 -20.35 -11.80
C SER A 243 -13.82 -20.81 -12.30
N TYR A 244 -12.87 -21.06 -11.39
CA TYR A 244 -11.50 -21.37 -11.74
C TYR A 244 -11.01 -22.63 -11.04
N THR A 245 -10.16 -23.39 -11.72
CA THR A 245 -9.41 -24.51 -11.13
C THR A 245 -7.92 -24.21 -11.30
N LEU A 246 -7.21 -24.03 -10.19
CA LEU A 246 -5.80 -23.72 -10.21
C LEU A 246 -4.99 -25.04 -10.19
N SER A 247 -4.10 -25.21 -11.17
CA SER A 247 -3.06 -26.23 -11.14
C SER A 247 -1.82 -25.71 -10.41
N GLU A 248 -0.95 -26.61 -9.95
CA GLU A 248 0.35 -26.24 -9.37
C GLU A 248 1.20 -25.43 -10.36
N ALA A 249 1.13 -25.74 -11.65
CA ALA A 249 1.84 -25.00 -12.69
C ALA A 249 1.35 -23.54 -12.75
N MET A 250 0.03 -23.30 -12.77
CA MET A 250 -0.54 -21.94 -12.79
C MET A 250 -0.13 -21.13 -11.55
N ILE A 251 -0.12 -21.76 -10.37
CA ILE A 251 0.33 -21.13 -9.13
C ILE A 251 1.81 -20.74 -9.24
N ARG A 252 2.65 -21.63 -9.73
CA ARG A 252 4.07 -21.39 -9.94
C ARG A 252 4.32 -20.27 -10.95
N ASP A 253 3.56 -20.26 -12.04
CA ASP A 253 3.68 -19.26 -13.10
C ASP A 253 3.28 -17.87 -12.59
N ALA A 254 2.20 -17.76 -11.81
CA ALA A 254 1.78 -16.50 -11.20
C ALA A 254 2.83 -15.94 -10.22
N ARG A 255 3.39 -16.80 -9.36
CA ARG A 255 4.48 -16.42 -8.46
C ARG A 255 5.75 -16.03 -9.21
N ARG A 256 6.10 -16.76 -10.28
CA ARG A 256 7.25 -16.46 -11.14
C ARG A 256 7.08 -15.10 -11.81
N ALA A 257 5.92 -14.80 -12.37
CA ALA A 257 5.62 -13.50 -12.95
C ALA A 257 5.72 -12.37 -11.91
N TYR A 258 5.20 -12.59 -10.71
CA TYR A 258 5.29 -11.61 -9.63
C TYR A 258 6.74 -11.32 -9.23
N PHE A 259 7.59 -12.33 -9.06
CA PHE A 259 9.02 -12.14 -8.77
C PHE A 259 9.77 -11.48 -9.93
N ALA A 260 9.43 -11.84 -11.16
CA ALA A 260 9.95 -11.20 -12.36
C ALA A 260 9.58 -9.71 -12.43
N ASN A 261 8.37 -9.36 -12.03
CA ASN A 261 7.93 -7.96 -11.96
C ASN A 261 8.63 -7.17 -10.84
N ILE A 262 9.07 -7.82 -9.75
CA ILE A 262 9.96 -7.17 -8.77
C ILE A 262 11.32 -6.82 -9.41
N SER A 263 11.89 -7.72 -10.22
CA SER A 263 13.15 -7.44 -10.94
C SER A 263 12.99 -6.35 -12.01
N TYR A 264 11.83 -6.30 -12.68
CA TYR A 264 11.49 -5.22 -13.59
C TYR A 264 11.44 -3.86 -12.85
N LEU A 265 10.78 -3.82 -11.70
CA LEU A 265 10.75 -2.62 -10.86
C LEU A 265 12.15 -2.22 -10.38
N ASP A 266 12.98 -3.19 -10.00
CA ASP A 266 14.35 -2.92 -9.57
C ASP A 266 15.16 -2.21 -10.66
N ASP A 267 15.03 -2.65 -11.92
CA ASP A 267 15.65 -1.98 -13.08
C ASP A 267 15.12 -0.54 -13.23
N LYS A 268 13.79 -0.32 -13.12
CA LYS A 268 13.18 1.03 -13.21
C LYS A 268 13.61 1.96 -12.08
N ILE A 269 13.68 1.43 -10.89
CA ILE A 269 14.19 2.16 -9.71
C ILE A 269 15.68 2.47 -9.90
N GLY A 270 16.43 1.53 -10.46
CA GLY A 270 17.84 1.72 -10.82
C GLY A 270 18.03 2.90 -11.77
N GLU A 271 17.25 2.99 -12.86
CA GLU A 271 17.28 4.11 -13.80
C GLU A 271 17.07 5.47 -13.09
N ILE A 272 16.12 5.56 -12.15
CA ILE A 272 15.83 6.79 -11.39
C ILE A 272 16.98 7.15 -10.45
N LEU A 273 17.51 6.16 -9.72
CA LEU A 273 18.61 6.36 -8.79
C LEU A 273 19.92 6.76 -9.50
N GLU A 274 20.17 6.22 -10.69
CA GLU A 274 21.32 6.59 -11.53
C GLU A 274 21.20 8.03 -12.03
N VAL A 275 20.00 8.50 -12.41
CA VAL A 275 19.79 9.92 -12.79
C VAL A 275 19.98 10.82 -11.57
N LEU A 276 19.49 10.45 -10.40
CA LEU A 276 19.69 11.23 -9.16
C LEU A 276 21.19 11.38 -8.86
N GLU A 277 21.95 10.30 -8.98
CA GLU A 277 23.40 10.30 -8.76
C GLU A 277 24.14 11.12 -9.84
N ALA A 278 23.83 10.91 -11.13
CA ALA A 278 24.43 11.62 -12.25
C ALA A 278 24.18 13.14 -12.22
N THR A 279 23.06 13.56 -11.67
CA THR A 279 22.70 14.98 -11.49
C THR A 279 23.25 15.58 -10.18
N GLN A 280 23.99 14.79 -9.38
CA GLN A 280 24.60 15.21 -8.11
C GLN A 280 23.59 15.83 -7.12
N GLN A 281 22.35 15.37 -7.16
CA GLN A 281 21.32 15.80 -6.22
C GLN A 281 21.31 14.86 -5.01
N GLU A 282 21.49 15.43 -3.82
CA GLU A 282 21.30 14.70 -2.59
C GLU A 282 19.81 14.67 -2.22
N ALA A 283 19.30 13.51 -1.86
CA ALA A 283 17.92 13.35 -1.41
C ALA A 283 17.79 12.27 -0.33
N HIS A 284 16.86 12.46 0.59
CA HIS A 284 16.37 11.39 1.43
C HIS A 284 15.49 10.47 0.56
N ILE A 285 15.68 9.16 0.67
CA ILE A 285 14.98 8.19 -0.15
C ILE A 285 14.10 7.32 0.74
N VAL A 286 12.82 7.27 0.44
CA VAL A 286 11.86 6.35 1.08
C VAL A 286 11.39 5.34 0.04
N PHE A 287 11.58 4.05 0.31
CA PHE A 287 11.03 2.95 -0.46
C PHE A 287 9.95 2.24 0.35
N VAL A 288 8.75 2.06 -0.21
CA VAL A 288 7.59 1.50 0.50
C VAL A 288 6.61 0.86 -0.46
N SER A 289 5.83 -0.13 0.01
CA SER A 289 4.61 -0.59 -0.68
C SER A 289 3.36 -0.13 0.07
N ASP A 290 2.25 -0.01 -0.65
CA ASP A 290 0.94 0.31 -0.06
C ASP A 290 0.34 -0.87 0.71
N HIS A 291 0.42 -2.09 0.18
CA HIS A 291 0.05 -3.36 0.82
C HIS A 291 0.82 -4.52 0.16
N GLY A 292 0.61 -5.74 0.62
CA GLY A 292 1.22 -6.94 0.05
C GLY A 292 0.28 -7.74 -0.83
N ASP A 293 0.67 -9.00 -1.08
CA ASP A 293 -0.07 -10.02 -1.84
C ASP A 293 0.09 -11.38 -1.15
N MET A 294 -1.00 -12.13 -1.02
CA MET A 294 -1.01 -13.48 -0.44
C MET A 294 -0.29 -14.52 -1.29
N LEU A 295 -0.19 -14.32 -2.60
CA LEU A 295 0.58 -15.17 -3.54
C LEU A 295 0.28 -16.67 -3.42
N GLY A 296 -0.96 -17.04 -3.14
CA GLY A 296 -1.39 -18.42 -2.99
C GLY A 296 -1.15 -19.04 -1.61
N GLU A 297 -0.56 -18.31 -0.66
CA GLU A 297 -0.44 -18.79 0.72
C GLU A 297 -1.83 -19.11 1.28
N ARG A 298 -2.01 -20.31 1.85
CA ARG A 298 -3.33 -20.85 2.27
C ARG A 298 -4.35 -21.04 1.13
N GLY A 299 -3.97 -20.82 -0.14
CA GLY A 299 -4.86 -20.73 -1.29
C GLY A 299 -5.43 -19.33 -1.53
N LEU A 300 -5.10 -18.34 -0.68
CA LEU A 300 -5.51 -16.95 -0.84
C LEU A 300 -4.60 -16.21 -1.83
N TRP A 301 -5.18 -15.31 -2.59
CA TRP A 301 -4.51 -14.45 -3.58
C TRP A 301 -4.84 -12.98 -3.31
N PHE A 302 -4.02 -12.10 -3.88
CA PHE A 302 -4.17 -10.66 -3.75
C PHE A 302 -4.01 -10.20 -2.28
N LYS A 303 -4.82 -9.28 -1.82
CA LYS A 303 -4.76 -8.58 -0.53
C LYS A 303 -6.06 -8.77 0.27
N MET A 304 -6.51 -7.74 0.96
CA MET A 304 -7.82 -7.67 1.63
C MET A 304 -7.91 -8.49 2.94
N SER A 305 -6.78 -8.97 3.46
CA SER A 305 -6.70 -9.68 4.75
C SER A 305 -5.59 -9.10 5.61
N PHE A 306 -5.61 -9.42 6.93
CA PHE A 306 -4.52 -9.01 7.82
C PHE A 306 -3.40 -10.05 7.95
N TYR A 307 -3.40 -11.11 7.15
CA TYR A 307 -2.27 -12.03 7.09
C TYR A 307 -0.99 -11.33 6.63
N GLU A 308 0.16 -11.82 7.11
CA GLU A 308 1.48 -11.21 6.84
C GLU A 308 1.73 -10.96 5.35
N GLY A 309 1.33 -11.89 4.48
CA GLY A 309 1.48 -11.73 3.04
C GLY A 309 0.78 -10.51 2.46
N SER A 310 -0.38 -10.16 3.00
CA SER A 310 -1.22 -9.03 2.56
C SER A 310 -0.92 -7.73 3.32
N ALA A 311 -0.67 -7.81 4.63
CA ALA A 311 -0.59 -6.63 5.49
C ALA A 311 0.83 -6.11 5.72
N ARG A 312 1.85 -6.98 5.67
CA ARG A 312 3.26 -6.58 5.84
C ARG A 312 3.82 -6.05 4.53
N VAL A 313 4.53 -4.92 4.62
CA VAL A 313 5.09 -4.21 3.46
C VAL A 313 6.58 -3.96 3.65
N PRO A 314 7.38 -3.85 2.58
CA PRO A 314 8.73 -3.32 2.70
C PRO A 314 8.69 -1.85 3.08
N LEU A 315 9.60 -1.42 3.95
CA LEU A 315 9.85 -0.01 4.26
C LEU A 315 11.34 0.18 4.50
N MET A 316 11.96 1.04 3.71
CA MET A 316 13.37 1.43 3.83
C MET A 316 13.50 2.95 3.73
N ILE A 317 14.30 3.56 4.61
CA ILE A 317 14.56 5.01 4.60
C ILE A 317 16.07 5.23 4.58
N SER A 318 16.56 5.82 3.51
CA SER A 318 17.96 6.26 3.36
C SER A 318 18.03 7.77 3.56
N ALA A 319 18.58 8.18 4.69
CA ALA A 319 18.81 9.59 5.04
C ALA A 319 20.12 9.67 5.84
N PRO A 320 20.96 10.70 5.64
CA PRO A 320 22.26 10.82 6.36
C PRO A 320 22.12 10.81 7.88
N GLU A 321 20.98 11.26 8.41
CA GLU A 321 20.68 11.35 9.84
C GLU A 321 20.30 10.00 10.46
N LEU A 322 20.01 9.00 9.64
CA LEU A 322 19.54 7.68 10.07
C LEU A 322 20.64 6.63 9.85
N PRO A 323 20.96 5.80 10.86
CA PRO A 323 21.91 4.72 10.69
C PRO A 323 21.35 3.64 9.74
N ALA A 324 22.21 3.07 8.92
CA ALA A 324 21.87 1.90 8.12
C ALA A 324 21.77 0.67 9.04
N ALA A 325 20.58 0.35 9.50
CA ALA A 325 20.32 -0.71 10.47
C ALA A 325 19.02 -1.47 10.17
N LEU A 326 18.97 -2.73 10.60
CA LEU A 326 17.72 -3.52 10.62
C LEU A 326 16.96 -3.24 11.91
N LEU A 327 15.70 -2.81 11.77
CA LEU A 327 14.78 -2.48 12.86
C LEU A 327 13.64 -3.49 12.85
N THR A 328 13.48 -4.22 13.96
CA THR A 328 12.51 -5.32 14.07
C THR A 328 11.24 -4.96 14.84
N GLN A 329 11.19 -3.78 15.48
CA GLN A 329 9.96 -3.33 16.14
C GLN A 329 8.87 -3.04 15.09
N PRO A 330 7.61 -3.45 15.34
CA PRO A 330 6.52 -3.18 14.43
C PRO A 330 6.27 -1.68 14.23
N VAL A 331 6.12 -1.28 12.97
CA VAL A 331 5.82 0.10 12.54
C VAL A 331 4.69 0.12 11.51
N SER A 332 4.10 1.28 11.28
CA SER A 332 2.99 1.47 10.36
C SER A 332 3.38 2.36 9.17
N THR A 333 2.72 2.18 8.04
CA THR A 333 2.79 3.16 6.93
C THR A 333 2.20 4.53 7.33
N LEU A 334 1.38 4.60 8.39
CA LEU A 334 0.94 5.88 9.00
C LEU A 334 2.10 6.74 9.50
N ASP A 335 3.19 6.09 9.90
CA ASP A 335 4.37 6.73 10.50
C ASP A 335 5.21 7.48 9.44
N VAL A 336 4.99 7.20 8.16
CA VAL A 336 5.79 7.81 7.08
C VAL A 336 5.49 9.30 6.94
N CYS A 337 4.22 9.73 7.01
CA CYS A 337 3.85 11.14 6.94
C CYS A 337 4.58 11.99 8.01
N PRO A 338 4.50 11.69 9.32
CA PRO A 338 5.24 12.45 10.32
C PRO A 338 6.77 12.27 10.21
N THR A 339 7.27 11.14 9.71
CA THR A 339 8.71 10.93 9.48
C THR A 339 9.24 11.85 8.38
N LEU A 340 8.51 12.00 7.28
CA LEU A 340 8.88 12.93 6.20
C LEU A 340 8.92 14.37 6.70
N CYS A 341 7.95 14.76 7.51
CA CYS A 341 7.90 16.11 8.11
C CYS A 341 9.06 16.34 9.09
N ASP A 342 9.38 15.36 9.93
CA ASP A 342 10.52 15.42 10.88
C ASP A 342 11.85 15.53 10.12
N LEU A 343 12.08 14.72 9.10
CA LEU A 343 13.26 14.77 8.25
C LEU A 343 13.38 16.08 7.46
N ALA A 344 12.26 16.73 7.14
CA ALA A 344 12.20 18.04 6.51
C ALA A 344 12.37 19.20 7.52
N GLY A 345 12.50 18.92 8.81
CA GLY A 345 12.62 19.92 9.87
C GLY A 345 11.30 20.64 10.20
N ILE A 346 10.17 20.06 9.82
CA ILE A 346 8.82 20.57 10.17
C ILE A 346 8.49 20.16 11.60
N SER A 347 8.02 21.10 12.43
CA SER A 347 7.59 20.78 13.80
C SER A 347 6.45 19.77 13.80
N LEU A 348 6.61 18.67 14.55
CA LEU A 348 5.59 17.65 14.71
C LEU A 348 4.33 18.17 15.42
N ASP A 349 4.46 19.22 16.22
CA ASP A 349 3.29 19.88 16.85
C ASP A 349 2.35 20.48 15.80
N ALA A 350 2.89 20.87 14.63
CA ALA A 350 2.07 21.39 13.53
C ALA A 350 1.23 20.31 12.85
N LEU A 351 1.57 19.03 13.01
CA LEU A 351 0.80 17.90 12.47
C LEU A 351 -0.36 17.48 13.40
N GLN A 352 -0.28 17.84 14.68
CA GLN A 352 -1.36 17.56 15.62
C GLN A 352 -2.53 18.55 15.43
N PRO A 353 -3.77 18.11 15.41
CA PRO A 353 -4.26 16.73 15.63
C PRO A 353 -4.44 15.89 14.34
N TRP A 354 -3.74 16.20 13.25
CA TRP A 354 -4.01 15.69 11.91
C TRP A 354 -3.42 14.30 11.61
N THR A 355 -2.46 13.81 12.40
CA THR A 355 -1.86 12.48 12.19
C THR A 355 -1.99 11.58 13.40
N ALA A 356 -2.21 10.29 13.16
CA ALA A 356 -2.18 9.22 14.16
C ALA A 356 -0.84 8.46 14.14
N GLY A 357 -0.01 8.65 13.12
CA GLY A 357 1.32 8.07 13.02
C GLY A 357 2.34 8.77 13.93
N GLU A 358 3.44 8.10 14.21
CA GLU A 358 4.59 8.61 14.97
C GLU A 358 5.83 8.63 14.08
N THR A 359 6.69 9.66 14.22
CA THR A 359 7.95 9.69 13.47
C THR A 359 8.83 8.47 13.78
N LEU A 360 9.44 7.89 12.76
CA LEU A 360 10.36 6.75 12.87
C LEU A 360 11.81 7.16 13.20
N VAL A 361 12.11 8.46 13.20
CA VAL A 361 13.47 8.99 13.45
C VAL A 361 13.98 8.58 14.83
N PRO A 362 13.22 8.69 15.94
CA PRO A 362 13.68 8.23 17.25
C PRO A 362 13.94 6.72 17.28
N LEU A 363 13.07 5.91 16.67
CA LEU A 363 13.25 4.45 16.58
C LEU A 363 14.53 4.10 15.81
N ALA A 364 14.76 4.73 14.66
CA ALA A 364 15.97 4.52 13.86
C ALA A 364 17.25 4.91 14.60
N ARG A 365 17.16 5.83 15.56
CA ARG A 365 18.27 6.24 16.46
C ARG A 365 18.36 5.40 17.75
N GLY A 366 17.64 4.28 17.83
CA GLY A 366 17.72 3.32 18.93
C GLY A 366 16.77 3.54 20.10
N GLN A 367 15.79 4.45 19.99
CA GLN A 367 14.75 4.61 21.00
C GLN A 367 13.67 3.54 20.83
N ALA A 368 13.15 3.00 21.93
CA ALA A 368 12.08 2.01 21.89
C ALA A 368 10.73 2.65 21.55
N ARG A 369 9.93 1.96 20.73
CA ARG A 369 8.54 2.28 20.46
C ARG A 369 7.62 1.34 21.22
N SER A 370 6.53 1.86 21.78
CA SER A 370 5.53 1.06 22.52
C SER A 370 4.13 1.11 21.92
N ALA A 371 3.90 2.00 20.93
CA ALA A 371 2.60 2.12 20.28
C ALA A 371 2.27 0.86 19.46
N PRO A 372 1.02 0.37 19.50
CA PRO A 372 0.58 -0.72 18.63
C PRO A 372 0.48 -0.22 17.18
N VAL A 373 0.72 -1.12 16.22
CA VAL A 373 0.33 -0.89 14.84
C VAL A 373 -1.17 -1.17 14.69
N LEU A 374 -1.86 -0.26 14.01
CA LEU A 374 -3.30 -0.31 13.79
C LEU A 374 -3.59 -0.52 12.32
N MET A 375 -4.51 -1.42 11.99
CA MET A 375 -4.95 -1.68 10.64
C MET A 375 -6.47 -1.76 10.58
N GLU A 376 -7.06 -1.29 9.48
CA GLU A 376 -8.51 -1.30 9.25
C GLU A 376 -8.81 -1.82 7.84
N TYR A 377 -9.91 -2.53 7.69
CA TYR A 377 -10.43 -2.98 6.40
C TYR A 377 -11.96 -2.92 6.37
N ALA A 378 -12.54 -2.26 5.37
CA ALA A 378 -13.98 -2.09 5.25
C ALA A 378 -14.44 -2.00 3.78
N ALA A 379 -14.02 -2.96 2.96
CA ALA A 379 -14.24 -2.97 1.51
C ALA A 379 -14.85 -4.29 1.00
N GLU A 380 -14.61 -4.63 -0.27
CA GLU A 380 -15.06 -5.85 -0.90
C GLU A 380 -14.65 -7.12 -0.13
N GLY A 381 -15.47 -8.15 -0.16
CA GLY A 381 -15.23 -9.39 0.60
C GLY A 381 -15.43 -9.26 2.11
N SER A 382 -15.75 -8.08 2.65
CA SER A 382 -16.22 -7.90 4.02
C SER A 382 -17.67 -7.40 4.05
N TYR A 383 -18.39 -7.68 5.14
CA TYR A 383 -19.78 -7.23 5.33
C TYR A 383 -19.93 -6.33 6.56
N ALA A 384 -18.85 -6.14 7.27
CA ALA A 384 -18.65 -5.19 8.34
C ALA A 384 -17.15 -4.88 8.45
N PRO A 385 -16.75 -3.73 9.02
CA PRO A 385 -15.36 -3.39 9.22
C PRO A 385 -14.61 -4.42 10.06
N LEU A 386 -13.40 -4.74 9.61
CA LEU A 386 -12.41 -5.50 10.36
C LEU A 386 -11.33 -4.55 10.87
N VAL A 387 -10.81 -4.82 12.05
CA VAL A 387 -9.69 -4.08 12.65
C VAL A 387 -8.64 -5.04 13.17
N SER A 388 -7.39 -4.61 13.13
CA SER A 388 -6.26 -5.40 13.62
C SER A 388 -5.30 -4.56 14.48
N LEU A 389 -4.81 -5.20 15.55
CA LEU A 389 -3.76 -4.70 16.43
C LEU A 389 -2.52 -5.59 16.31
N ARG A 390 -1.37 -5.03 15.93
CA ARG A 390 -0.06 -5.66 16.03
C ARG A 390 0.67 -5.07 17.24
N TYR A 391 0.80 -5.85 18.31
CA TYR A 391 1.37 -5.40 19.59
C TYR A 391 2.37 -6.42 20.17
N GLY A 392 3.62 -6.04 20.27
CA GLY A 392 4.70 -6.95 20.65
C GLY A 392 4.79 -8.12 19.66
N ARG A 393 4.65 -9.35 20.15
CA ARG A 393 4.62 -10.58 19.33
C ARG A 393 3.23 -10.92 18.80
N TRP A 394 2.17 -10.27 19.29
CA TRP A 394 0.78 -10.61 19.04
C TRP A 394 0.20 -9.84 17.88
N LYS A 395 -0.59 -10.51 17.04
CA LYS A 395 -1.52 -9.91 16.11
C LYS A 395 -2.93 -10.35 16.45
N TYR A 396 -3.81 -9.39 16.69
CA TYR A 396 -5.19 -9.62 17.13
C TYR A 396 -6.15 -8.94 16.16
N ASN A 397 -7.03 -9.75 15.54
CA ASN A 397 -8.01 -9.27 14.57
C ASN A 397 -9.42 -9.39 15.16
N ARG A 398 -10.25 -8.37 14.87
CA ARG A 398 -11.63 -8.28 15.37
C ARG A 398 -12.58 -7.76 14.30
N CYS A 399 -13.79 -8.34 14.26
CA CYS A 399 -14.91 -7.92 13.44
C CYS A 399 -16.21 -8.09 14.23
N LEU A 400 -17.28 -7.34 13.87
CA LEU A 400 -18.60 -7.52 14.50
C LEU A 400 -19.26 -8.86 14.15
N LEU A 401 -18.92 -9.42 12.97
CA LEU A 401 -19.58 -10.60 12.41
C LEU A 401 -18.79 -11.89 12.59
N ASP A 402 -17.48 -11.78 12.81
CA ASP A 402 -16.58 -12.92 12.81
C ASP A 402 -16.00 -13.20 14.21
N PRO A 403 -15.63 -14.45 14.50
CA PRO A 403 -14.85 -14.75 15.69
C PRO A 403 -13.51 -14.01 15.70
N ASP A 404 -13.05 -13.62 16.88
CA ASP A 404 -11.73 -13.02 17.06
C ASP A 404 -10.62 -13.97 16.60
N GLN A 405 -9.52 -13.38 16.11
CA GLN A 405 -8.30 -14.10 15.78
C GLN A 405 -7.14 -13.56 16.61
N LEU A 406 -6.28 -14.47 17.09
CA LEU A 406 -5.04 -14.16 17.78
C LEU A 406 -3.91 -15.00 17.20
N PHE A 407 -2.85 -14.36 16.76
CA PHE A 407 -1.64 -15.02 16.26
C PHE A 407 -0.42 -14.59 17.06
N ASP A 408 0.50 -15.53 17.28
CA ASP A 408 1.80 -15.30 17.87
C ASP A 408 2.86 -15.32 16.76
N LEU A 409 3.23 -14.14 16.25
CA LEU A 409 4.10 -14.04 15.09
C LEU A 409 5.59 -14.36 15.37
N GLU A 410 5.98 -14.54 16.65
CA GLU A 410 7.31 -15.06 16.96
C GLU A 410 7.35 -16.59 16.93
N ALA A 411 6.31 -17.25 17.45
CA ALA A 411 6.22 -18.70 17.45
C ALA A 411 5.66 -19.28 16.15
N ASP A 412 4.75 -18.54 15.49
CA ASP A 412 4.05 -18.92 14.26
C ASP A 412 4.02 -17.74 13.28
N PRO A 413 5.14 -17.41 12.63
CA PRO A 413 5.21 -16.29 11.70
C PRO A 413 4.37 -16.50 10.42
N GLN A 414 3.86 -17.72 10.20
CA GLN A 414 2.98 -18.06 9.09
C GLN A 414 1.48 -18.07 9.47
N GLU A 415 1.14 -17.73 10.71
CA GLU A 415 -0.23 -17.58 11.21
C GLU A 415 -1.11 -18.83 10.99
N ARG A 416 -0.50 -20.01 11.18
CA ARG A 416 -1.18 -21.29 10.96
C ARG A 416 -2.23 -21.61 12.01
N ILE A 417 -2.06 -21.09 13.23
CA ILE A 417 -2.87 -21.45 14.39
C ILE A 417 -3.52 -20.20 14.99
N ASN A 418 -4.86 -20.13 14.91
CA ASN A 418 -5.61 -19.12 15.65
C ASN A 418 -5.70 -19.51 17.12
N LEU A 419 -5.06 -18.73 17.99
CA LEU A 419 -4.97 -18.96 19.43
C LEU A 419 -6.17 -18.37 20.22
N ALA A 420 -7.06 -17.63 19.57
CA ALA A 420 -8.11 -16.85 20.25
C ALA A 420 -9.05 -17.71 21.12
N ASN A 421 -9.30 -18.95 20.73
CA ASN A 421 -10.19 -19.86 21.46
C ASN A 421 -9.48 -20.78 22.46
N LEU A 422 -8.15 -20.71 22.57
CA LEU A 422 -7.41 -21.58 23.47
C LEU A 422 -7.44 -21.03 24.92
N PRO A 423 -7.75 -21.86 25.93
CA PRO A 423 -7.82 -21.40 27.32
C PRO A 423 -6.56 -20.70 27.84
N ALA A 424 -5.39 -21.14 27.37
CA ALA A 424 -4.10 -20.56 27.77
C ALA A 424 -3.92 -19.09 27.30
N HIS A 425 -4.65 -18.63 26.29
CA HIS A 425 -4.51 -17.31 25.69
C HIS A 425 -5.67 -16.35 25.99
N GLN A 426 -6.68 -16.77 26.78
CA GLN A 426 -7.86 -15.94 27.09
C GLN A 426 -7.51 -14.62 27.78
N GLY A 427 -6.49 -14.60 28.65
CA GLY A 427 -6.00 -13.37 29.26
C GLY A 427 -5.40 -12.39 28.25
N THR A 428 -4.64 -12.90 27.27
CA THR A 428 -4.08 -12.10 26.16
C THR A 428 -5.18 -11.56 25.27
N VAL A 429 -6.15 -12.39 24.89
CA VAL A 429 -7.33 -11.99 24.10
C VAL A 429 -8.09 -10.87 24.82
N ALA A 430 -8.41 -11.04 26.10
CA ALA A 430 -9.13 -10.02 26.88
C ALA A 430 -8.39 -8.68 26.93
N SER A 431 -7.06 -8.71 27.12
CA SER A 431 -6.22 -7.51 27.14
C SER A 431 -6.20 -6.79 25.79
N LEU A 432 -6.02 -7.53 24.68
CA LEU A 432 -5.99 -6.95 23.33
C LEU A 432 -7.37 -6.50 22.87
N ARG A 433 -8.43 -7.20 23.25
CA ARG A 433 -9.81 -6.78 23.04
C ARG A 433 -10.09 -5.45 23.71
N ALA A 434 -9.71 -5.27 24.99
CA ALA A 434 -9.88 -4.01 25.69
C ALA A 434 -9.13 -2.85 25.02
N LYS A 435 -7.90 -3.09 24.51
CA LYS A 435 -7.15 -2.11 23.70
C LYS A 435 -7.86 -1.77 22.39
N SER A 436 -8.44 -2.76 21.72
CA SER A 436 -9.23 -2.58 20.51
C SER A 436 -10.49 -1.75 20.78
N GLU A 437 -11.23 -2.07 21.85
CA GLU A 437 -12.46 -1.37 22.23
C GLU A 437 -12.21 0.09 22.68
N ALA A 438 -11.05 0.35 23.29
CA ALA A 438 -10.64 1.71 23.61
C ALA A 438 -10.32 2.55 22.35
N ARG A 439 -9.99 1.89 21.23
CA ARG A 439 -9.63 2.55 19.98
C ARG A 439 -10.79 2.67 18.99
N TRP A 440 -11.63 1.63 18.87
CA TRP A 440 -12.70 1.55 17.88
C TRP A 440 -14.07 1.27 18.51
N ASP A 441 -15.03 2.11 18.16
CA ASP A 441 -16.44 1.74 18.19
C ASP A 441 -16.80 1.11 16.83
N LEU A 442 -16.77 -0.22 16.77
CA LEU A 442 -17.04 -0.95 15.52
C LEU A 442 -18.46 -0.74 15.01
N SER A 443 -19.44 -0.49 15.90
CA SER A 443 -20.82 -0.23 15.48
C SER A 443 -20.95 1.13 14.81
N ALA A 444 -20.32 2.16 15.38
CA ALA A 444 -20.28 3.48 14.76
C ALA A 444 -19.47 3.44 13.45
N PHE A 445 -18.38 2.67 13.39
CA PHE A 445 -17.58 2.50 12.17
C PHE A 445 -18.41 1.82 11.06
N ASP A 446 -19.13 0.73 11.35
CA ASP A 446 -19.99 0.05 10.38
C ASP A 446 -21.10 0.99 9.86
N ALA A 447 -21.73 1.76 10.76
CA ALA A 447 -22.74 2.73 10.37
C ALA A 447 -22.20 3.80 9.42
N ALA A 448 -20.98 4.32 9.68
CA ALA A 448 -20.32 5.32 8.84
C ALA A 448 -19.97 4.76 7.45
N VAL A 449 -19.45 3.52 7.37
CA VAL A 449 -19.16 2.84 6.10
C VAL A 449 -20.42 2.66 5.28
N ARG A 450 -21.52 2.16 5.87
CA ARG A 450 -22.80 1.95 5.18
C ARG A 450 -23.41 3.27 4.70
N GLN A 451 -23.33 4.32 5.49
CA GLN A 451 -23.78 5.65 5.09
C GLN A 451 -22.99 6.18 3.89
N SER A 452 -21.66 6.06 3.92
CA SER A 452 -20.79 6.45 2.82
C SER A 452 -21.10 5.68 1.53
N GLN A 453 -21.21 4.35 1.61
CA GLN A 453 -21.56 3.50 0.46
C GLN A 453 -22.91 3.92 -0.13
N ALA A 454 -23.94 4.12 0.71
CA ALA A 454 -25.28 4.51 0.26
C ALA A 454 -25.28 5.86 -0.48
N GLY A 455 -24.55 6.84 0.03
CA GLY A 455 -24.42 8.17 -0.59
C GLY A 455 -23.71 8.11 -1.93
N ARG A 456 -22.56 7.42 -2.00
CA ARG A 456 -21.77 7.28 -3.23
C ARG A 456 -22.52 6.55 -4.34
N LEU A 457 -23.29 5.51 -4.00
CA LEU A 457 -24.12 4.80 -4.98
C LEU A 457 -25.21 5.70 -5.58
N VAL A 458 -25.80 6.60 -4.79
CA VAL A 458 -26.77 7.57 -5.33
C VAL A 458 -26.09 8.56 -6.28
N VAL A 459 -24.93 9.08 -5.89
CA VAL A 459 -24.17 10.01 -6.75
C VAL A 459 -23.76 9.32 -8.04
N TYR A 460 -23.19 8.11 -7.97
CA TYR A 460 -22.76 7.37 -9.15
C TYR A 460 -23.91 7.08 -10.13
N GLU A 461 -25.07 6.65 -9.61
CA GLU A 461 -26.27 6.45 -10.42
C GLU A 461 -26.76 7.73 -11.11
N ALA A 462 -26.66 8.87 -10.44
CA ALA A 462 -27.02 10.16 -11.02
C ALA A 462 -26.04 10.61 -12.11
N VAL A 463 -24.74 10.51 -11.85
CA VAL A 463 -23.67 10.94 -12.80
C VAL A 463 -23.69 10.09 -14.08
N ARG A 464 -24.07 8.81 -14.00
CA ARG A 464 -24.18 7.93 -15.18
C ARG A 464 -25.40 8.22 -16.06
N LYS A 465 -26.39 8.98 -15.57
CA LYS A 465 -27.59 9.33 -16.34
C LYS A 465 -27.37 10.65 -17.08
N GLY A 466 -27.23 10.59 -18.38
CA GLY A 466 -27.01 11.76 -19.24
C GLY A 466 -25.55 11.89 -19.67
N GLY A 467 -25.01 13.09 -19.66
CA GLY A 467 -23.60 13.32 -20.00
C GLY A 467 -22.68 12.97 -18.83
N TYR A 468 -22.02 11.84 -18.92
CA TYR A 468 -20.98 11.47 -17.96
C TYR A 468 -19.72 12.32 -18.16
N TYR A 469 -19.10 12.76 -17.07
CA TYR A 469 -17.77 13.37 -17.09
C TYR A 469 -16.90 12.71 -16.01
N PRO A 470 -15.64 12.33 -16.37
CA PRO A 470 -14.72 11.72 -15.43
C PRO A 470 -14.15 12.77 -14.45
N TRP A 471 -13.80 12.33 -13.24
CA TRP A 471 -12.95 13.09 -12.31
C TRP A 471 -11.47 12.76 -12.48
N ASP A 472 -11.13 11.92 -13.44
CA ASP A 472 -9.75 11.54 -13.72
C ASP A 472 -8.88 12.77 -13.97
N TYR A 473 -7.64 12.71 -13.51
CA TYR A 473 -6.70 13.82 -13.67
C TYR A 473 -6.57 14.23 -15.14
N GLN A 474 -6.77 15.49 -15.39
CA GLN A 474 -6.51 16.13 -16.65
C GLN A 474 -5.40 17.17 -16.46
N PRO A 475 -4.47 17.34 -17.41
CA PRO A 475 -3.47 18.40 -17.33
C PRO A 475 -4.13 19.75 -17.08
N LEU A 476 -3.59 20.51 -16.13
CA LEU A 476 -4.09 21.85 -15.81
C LEU A 476 -3.98 22.74 -17.06
N GLN A 477 -5.06 23.42 -17.39
CA GLN A 477 -5.09 24.47 -18.37
C GLN A 477 -5.47 25.77 -17.70
N ASP A 478 -4.70 26.83 -17.97
CA ASP A 478 -5.04 28.16 -17.49
C ASP A 478 -6.32 28.63 -18.17
N ALA A 479 -7.35 28.92 -17.39
CA ALA A 479 -8.63 29.41 -17.92
C ALA A 479 -8.46 30.74 -18.68
N SER A 480 -7.47 31.55 -18.33
CA SER A 480 -7.15 32.80 -19.03
C SER A 480 -6.66 32.59 -20.47
N GLU A 481 -6.11 31.43 -20.80
CA GLU A 481 -5.70 31.08 -22.17
C GLU A 481 -6.90 30.78 -23.08
N ARG A 482 -8.10 30.67 -22.52
CA ARG A 482 -9.33 30.38 -23.26
C ARG A 482 -10.20 31.58 -23.57
N TYR A 483 -9.84 32.76 -23.06
CA TYR A 483 -10.58 34.02 -23.27
C TYR A 483 -9.88 34.97 -24.25
#